data_fa84dbec8055311e24738bb2e83a4781
#
_entry.id   fa84dbec8055311e24738bb2e83a4781
#
_cell.length_a   1.000
_cell.length_b   1.000
_cell.length_c   1.000
_cell.angle_alpha   90.00
_cell.angle_beta   90.00
_cell.angle_gamma   90.00
#
_symmetry.space_group_name_H-M   'P 1'
#
loop_
_entity.id
_entity.type
_entity.pdbx_description
1 polymer ?
#
loop_
_entity_poly.entity_id
_entity_poly.type
_entity_poly.pdbx_seq_one_letter_code
_entity_poly.pdbx_strand_id
1 'polypeptide(L)'
;IAEAPEKYLRAGMGDTLGKYFECHFAARGDRLEHSSALGREISNMCYFPLLEYAEAALEECRHKKAGKALEQAVLANIVSTGLVSLLVLDQYNCAVAHSVYYGLVLLDGFEAENLHGDVVAYGVLVQLLVDGEEEKAKEMKTFLKNLKIRTTLKEMGASVKRETLREVLHEIVTGPDMEHIPYEITEDMVYDAMVKVEELVG
;
A
#
# COMPACT_ATOMS: atom_id res chain seq x y z
N ILE A 1 19.08 -9.95 -4.00
CA ILE A 1 17.83 -9.96 -3.21
C ILE A 1 17.75 -11.20 -2.33
N ALA A 2 17.98 -12.42 -2.86
CA ALA A 2 17.95 -13.64 -2.05
C ALA A 2 18.87 -13.63 -0.81
N GLU A 3 19.96 -12.86 -0.84
CA GLU A 3 20.90 -12.69 0.27
C GLU A 3 20.50 -11.55 1.25
N ALA A 4 19.51 -10.73 0.88
CA ALA A 4 19.04 -9.62 1.71
C ALA A 4 18.09 -10.12 2.82
N PRO A 5 17.97 -9.39 3.94
CA PRO A 5 16.97 -9.69 4.95
C PRO A 5 15.55 -9.65 4.35
N GLU A 6 14.75 -10.69 4.64
CA GLU A 6 13.39 -10.86 4.07
C GLU A 6 12.46 -9.66 4.31
N LYS A 7 12.70 -8.91 5.39
CA LYS A 7 11.89 -7.72 5.72
C LYS A 7 11.87 -6.66 4.61
N TYR A 8 12.94 -6.55 3.83
CA TYR A 8 13.00 -5.59 2.71
C TYR A 8 12.22 -6.09 1.50
N LEU A 9 12.25 -7.40 1.22
CA LEU A 9 11.40 -7.99 0.18
C LEU A 9 9.92 -7.83 0.54
N ARG A 10 9.56 -8.11 1.79
CA ARG A 10 8.21 -7.96 2.31
C ARG A 10 7.71 -6.52 2.21
N ALA A 11 8.50 -5.54 2.67
CA ALA A 11 8.16 -4.14 2.56
C ALA A 11 7.99 -3.71 1.08
N GLY A 12 8.88 -4.17 0.19
CA GLY A 12 8.72 -3.94 -1.25
C GLY A 12 7.40 -4.51 -1.80
N MET A 13 6.95 -5.67 -1.33
CA MET A 13 5.64 -6.21 -1.71
C MET A 13 4.50 -5.31 -1.24
N GLY A 14 4.58 -4.76 -0.02
CA GLY A 14 3.58 -3.82 0.51
C GLY A 14 3.46 -2.55 -0.33
N ASP A 15 4.59 -1.95 -0.70
CA ASP A 15 4.66 -0.80 -1.58
C ASP A 15 4.11 -1.10 -2.99
N THR A 16 4.48 -2.27 -3.53
CA THR A 16 4.00 -2.73 -4.84
C THR A 16 2.47 -2.91 -4.87
N LEU A 17 1.86 -3.40 -3.79
CA LEU A 17 0.40 -3.46 -3.67
C LEU A 17 -0.22 -2.05 -3.71
N GLY A 18 0.39 -1.07 -3.04
CA GLY A 18 -0.01 0.33 -3.12
C GLY A 18 -0.11 0.79 -4.57
N LYS A 19 0.88 0.48 -5.39
CA LYS A 19 0.92 0.87 -6.80
C LYS A 19 -0.30 0.38 -7.60
N TYR A 20 -0.78 -0.85 -7.35
CA TYR A 20 -2.00 -1.35 -7.98
C TYR A 20 -3.25 -0.59 -7.50
N PHE A 21 -3.46 -0.55 -6.18
CA PHE A 21 -4.70 0.01 -5.61
C PHE A 21 -4.83 1.50 -5.89
N GLU A 22 -3.74 2.26 -5.76
CA GLU A 22 -3.74 3.71 -5.96
C GLU A 22 -3.90 4.10 -7.42
N CYS A 23 -3.19 3.44 -8.33
CA CYS A 23 -3.34 3.71 -9.76
C CYS A 23 -4.78 3.45 -10.23
N HIS A 24 -5.40 2.36 -9.79
CA HIS A 24 -6.80 2.08 -10.11
C HIS A 24 -7.78 3.05 -9.46
N PHE A 25 -7.48 3.51 -8.25
CA PHE A 25 -8.31 4.46 -7.52
C PHE A 25 -8.23 5.86 -8.15
N ALA A 26 -7.03 6.41 -8.29
CA ALA A 26 -6.81 7.75 -8.82
C ALA A 26 -7.28 7.90 -10.28
N ALA A 27 -7.12 6.85 -11.09
CA ALA A 27 -7.54 6.86 -12.51
C ALA A 27 -9.04 6.56 -12.72
N ARG A 28 -9.82 6.41 -11.65
CA ARG A 28 -11.24 6.05 -11.74
C ARG A 28 -12.08 7.16 -12.38
N GLY A 29 -12.78 6.82 -13.43
CA GLY A 29 -13.67 7.74 -14.15
C GLY A 29 -12.96 8.60 -15.20
N ASP A 30 -11.65 8.59 -15.25
CA ASP A 30 -10.88 9.36 -16.21
C ASP A 30 -10.80 8.68 -17.58
N ARG A 31 -10.80 9.52 -18.63
CA ARG A 31 -10.42 9.08 -19.96
C ARG A 31 -8.91 9.11 -20.11
N LEU A 32 -8.28 7.98 -19.80
CA LEU A 32 -6.83 7.88 -19.85
C LEU A 32 -6.27 7.95 -21.28
N GLU A 33 -5.17 8.66 -21.44
CA GLU A 33 -4.32 8.55 -22.63
C GLU A 33 -3.63 7.20 -22.70
N HIS A 34 -3.15 6.82 -23.88
CA HIS A 34 -2.61 5.48 -24.14
C HIS A 34 -1.53 5.04 -23.15
N SER A 35 -0.60 5.93 -22.80
CA SER A 35 0.48 5.60 -21.85
C SER A 35 -0.08 5.28 -20.46
N SER A 36 -0.93 6.15 -19.90
CA SER A 36 -1.53 5.93 -18.59
C SER A 36 -2.49 4.73 -18.57
N ALA A 37 -3.23 4.50 -19.67
CA ALA A 37 -4.07 3.32 -19.82
C ALA A 37 -3.23 2.04 -19.80
N LEU A 38 -2.09 2.01 -20.52
CA LEU A 38 -1.16 0.88 -20.53
C LEU A 38 -0.53 0.68 -19.13
N GLY A 39 -0.10 1.76 -18.46
CA GLY A 39 0.45 1.69 -17.11
C GLY A 39 -0.56 1.12 -16.11
N ARG A 40 -1.83 1.55 -16.18
CA ARG A 40 -2.90 0.99 -15.35
C ARG A 40 -3.11 -0.51 -15.61
N GLU A 41 -3.07 -0.97 -16.86
CA GLU A 41 -3.17 -2.40 -17.15
C GLU A 41 -1.93 -3.17 -16.65
N ILE A 42 -0.74 -2.60 -16.76
CA ILE A 42 0.50 -3.20 -16.21
C ILE A 42 0.43 -3.29 -14.69
N SER A 43 -0.26 -2.38 -14.00
CA SER A 43 -0.38 -2.43 -12.53
C SER A 43 -1.03 -3.71 -12.00
N ASN A 44 -1.77 -4.44 -12.83
CA ASN A 44 -2.24 -5.79 -12.51
C ASN A 44 -1.06 -6.75 -12.17
N MET A 45 0.12 -6.52 -12.76
CA MET A 45 1.34 -7.28 -12.46
C MET A 45 2.00 -6.87 -11.14
N CYS A 46 1.52 -5.81 -10.50
CA CYS A 46 1.89 -5.43 -9.12
C CYS A 46 1.01 -6.16 -8.08
N TYR A 47 -0.09 -6.78 -8.48
CA TYR A 47 -1.08 -7.38 -7.59
C TYR A 47 -1.17 -8.90 -7.75
N PHE A 48 -1.60 -9.40 -8.91
CA PHE A 48 -1.88 -10.83 -9.08
C PHE A 48 -0.67 -11.74 -8.85
N PRO A 49 0.56 -11.44 -9.32
CA PRO A 49 1.71 -12.27 -9.00
C PRO A 49 2.04 -12.32 -7.51
N LEU A 50 1.79 -11.23 -6.76
CA LEU A 50 2.02 -11.23 -5.32
C LEU A 50 1.01 -12.11 -4.59
N LEU A 51 -0.27 -12.13 -5.01
CA LEU A 51 -1.25 -13.05 -4.43
C LEU A 51 -0.84 -14.52 -4.61
N GLU A 52 -0.21 -14.85 -5.73
CA GLU A 52 0.21 -16.22 -6.04
C GLU A 52 1.54 -16.62 -5.41
N TYR A 53 2.51 -15.69 -5.39
CA TYR A 53 3.90 -16.06 -5.10
C TYR A 53 4.47 -15.47 -3.81
N ALA A 54 3.84 -14.49 -3.15
CA ALA A 54 4.48 -13.73 -2.07
C ALA A 54 4.93 -14.61 -0.88
N GLU A 55 4.06 -15.51 -0.39
CA GLU A 55 4.40 -16.39 0.74
C GLU A 55 5.57 -17.32 0.39
N ALA A 56 5.52 -17.95 -0.79
CA ALA A 56 6.59 -18.82 -1.27
C ALA A 56 7.89 -18.03 -1.54
N ALA A 57 7.80 -16.80 -2.01
CA ALA A 57 8.94 -15.93 -2.25
C ALA A 57 9.65 -15.55 -0.93
N LEU A 58 8.91 -15.25 0.12
CA LEU A 58 9.47 -14.99 1.45
C LEU A 58 10.15 -16.25 2.01
N GLU A 59 9.57 -17.43 1.80
CA GLU A 59 10.17 -18.69 2.21
C GLU A 59 11.47 -18.97 1.44
N GLU A 60 11.49 -18.76 0.11
CA GLU A 60 12.71 -18.89 -0.70
C GLU A 60 13.77 -17.86 -0.26
N CYS A 61 13.38 -16.62 0.07
CA CYS A 61 14.28 -15.59 0.57
C CYS A 61 14.90 -15.97 1.91
N ARG A 62 14.11 -16.50 2.87
CA ARG A 62 14.61 -17.01 4.17
C ARG A 62 15.67 -18.10 4.01
N HIS A 63 15.51 -18.95 3.01
CA HIS A 63 16.45 -20.02 2.68
C HIS A 63 17.56 -19.59 1.72
N LYS A 64 17.66 -18.29 1.39
CA LYS A 64 18.62 -17.72 0.42
C LYS A 64 18.59 -18.42 -0.94
N LYS A 65 17.40 -18.87 -1.33
CA LYS A 65 17.18 -19.58 -2.58
C LYS A 65 16.64 -18.63 -3.64
N ALA A 66 17.34 -18.50 -4.76
CA ALA A 66 16.87 -17.79 -5.94
C ALA A 66 15.91 -18.69 -6.75
N GLY A 67 14.70 -18.90 -6.24
CA GLY A 67 13.68 -19.74 -6.86
C GLY A 67 12.69 -18.94 -7.70
N LYS A 68 11.73 -19.67 -8.32
CA LYS A 68 10.72 -19.06 -9.20
C LYS A 68 9.80 -18.08 -8.47
N ALA A 69 9.40 -18.38 -7.25
CA ALA A 69 8.50 -17.52 -6.52
C ALA A 69 9.19 -16.18 -6.16
N LEU A 70 10.44 -16.24 -5.71
CA LEU A 70 11.25 -15.05 -5.46
C LEU A 70 11.44 -14.22 -6.73
N GLU A 71 11.72 -14.87 -7.88
CA GLU A 71 11.86 -14.18 -9.16
C GLU A 71 10.57 -13.42 -9.52
N GLN A 72 9.39 -14.05 -9.42
CA GLN A 72 8.11 -13.41 -9.75
C GLN A 72 7.80 -12.22 -8.83
N ALA A 73 8.04 -12.36 -7.53
CA ALA A 73 7.85 -11.26 -6.58
C ALA A 73 8.83 -10.09 -6.84
N VAL A 74 10.09 -10.39 -7.19
CA VAL A 74 11.09 -9.37 -7.54
C VAL A 74 10.73 -8.65 -8.83
N LEU A 75 10.24 -9.38 -9.85
CA LEU A 75 9.76 -8.78 -11.09
C LEU A 75 8.56 -7.85 -10.85
N ALA A 76 7.63 -8.25 -9.97
CA ALA A 76 6.52 -7.38 -9.56
C ALA A 76 7.03 -6.11 -8.86
N ASN A 77 7.90 -6.27 -7.85
CA ASN A 77 8.40 -5.16 -7.03
C ASN A 77 9.29 -4.16 -7.79
N ILE A 78 10.03 -4.61 -8.79
CA ILE A 78 11.03 -3.75 -9.47
C ILE A 78 10.55 -3.38 -10.88
N VAL A 79 10.21 -4.40 -11.68
CA VAL A 79 9.92 -4.17 -13.10
C VAL A 79 8.52 -3.62 -13.28
N SER A 80 7.50 -4.30 -12.72
CA SER A 80 6.11 -3.87 -12.89
C SER A 80 5.86 -2.51 -12.23
N THR A 81 6.30 -2.31 -10.98
CA THR A 81 6.20 -1.03 -10.27
C THR A 81 6.91 0.09 -11.05
N GLY A 82 8.14 -0.16 -11.54
CA GLY A 82 8.88 0.82 -12.32
C GLY A 82 8.20 1.17 -13.64
N LEU A 83 7.65 0.18 -14.35
CA LEU A 83 6.91 0.42 -15.59
C LEU A 83 5.63 1.23 -15.35
N VAL A 84 4.87 0.93 -14.30
CA VAL A 84 3.69 1.74 -13.93
C VAL A 84 4.12 3.19 -13.71
N SER A 85 5.11 3.43 -12.84
CA SER A 85 5.58 4.78 -12.52
C SER A 85 6.12 5.57 -13.72
N LEU A 86 6.62 4.89 -14.75
CA LEU A 86 7.09 5.54 -15.98
C LEU A 86 5.99 5.83 -17.00
N LEU A 87 4.89 5.09 -16.96
CA LEU A 87 3.84 5.13 -17.98
C LEU A 87 2.64 5.97 -17.57
N VAL A 88 2.28 6.00 -16.29
CA VAL A 88 1.18 6.83 -15.81
C VAL A 88 1.64 8.26 -15.53
N LEU A 89 0.73 9.21 -15.62
CA LEU A 89 0.98 10.57 -15.13
C LEU A 89 1.15 10.56 -13.62
N ASP A 90 1.89 11.54 -13.08
CA ASP A 90 2.21 11.63 -11.64
C ASP A 90 0.94 11.55 -10.77
N GLN A 91 -0.15 12.18 -11.20
CA GLN A 91 -1.44 12.17 -10.51
C GLN A 91 -2.09 10.79 -10.36
N TYR A 92 -1.60 9.76 -11.04
CA TYR A 92 -2.10 8.39 -10.94
C TYR A 92 -1.10 7.45 -10.24
N ASN A 93 0.03 7.98 -9.79
CA ASN A 93 1.10 7.19 -9.17
C ASN A 93 0.84 6.85 -7.72
N CYS A 94 0.26 7.78 -6.98
CA CYS A 94 -0.04 7.69 -5.56
C CYS A 94 -1.46 8.20 -5.29
N ALA A 95 -2.01 7.87 -4.13
CA ALA A 95 -3.30 8.35 -3.65
C ALA A 95 -3.35 8.21 -2.11
N VAL A 96 -4.44 7.62 -1.58
CA VAL A 96 -4.68 7.52 -0.13
C VAL A 96 -3.60 6.71 0.60
N ALA A 97 -3.12 5.59 0.01
CA ALA A 97 -2.20 4.71 0.72
C ALA A 97 -0.85 5.39 1.01
N HIS A 98 -0.28 6.11 0.05
CA HIS A 98 0.94 6.90 0.26
C HIS A 98 0.67 8.14 1.13
N SER A 99 -0.48 8.83 0.96
CA SER A 99 -0.86 9.94 1.84
C SER A 99 -0.94 9.51 3.30
N VAL A 100 -1.44 8.29 3.59
CA VAL A 100 -1.42 7.71 4.94
C VAL A 100 0.01 7.53 5.45
N TYR A 101 0.95 7.07 4.61
CA TYR A 101 2.35 6.99 4.99
C TYR A 101 2.91 8.39 5.33
N TYR A 102 2.72 9.39 4.46
CA TYR A 102 3.24 10.74 4.69
C TYR A 102 2.67 11.39 5.96
N GLY A 103 1.41 11.15 6.24
CA GLY A 103 0.82 11.59 7.50
C GLY A 103 1.44 10.88 8.72
N LEU A 104 1.56 9.56 8.69
CA LEU A 104 2.04 8.79 9.84
C LEU A 104 3.51 9.04 10.18
N VAL A 105 4.36 9.39 9.22
CA VAL A 105 5.77 9.73 9.49
C VAL A 105 5.96 11.06 10.22
N LEU A 106 4.90 11.87 10.38
CA LEU A 106 4.92 13.04 11.26
C LEU A 106 4.96 12.66 12.75
N LEU A 107 4.60 11.42 13.10
CA LEU A 107 4.68 10.94 14.47
C LEU A 107 6.15 10.67 14.84
N ASP A 108 6.56 11.21 16.00
CA ASP A 108 7.93 11.10 16.48
C ASP A 108 8.45 9.65 16.51
N GLY A 109 9.55 9.41 15.80
CA GLY A 109 10.21 8.10 15.74
C GLY A 109 9.49 7.03 14.91
N PHE A 110 8.31 7.30 14.35
CA PHE A 110 7.52 6.31 13.63
C PHE A 110 8.24 5.74 12.41
N GLU A 111 8.88 6.58 11.60
CA GLU A 111 9.62 6.16 10.40
C GLU A 111 10.83 5.27 10.74
N ALA A 112 11.50 5.51 11.87
CA ALA A 112 12.64 4.71 12.29
C ALA A 112 12.26 3.25 12.65
N GLU A 113 11.03 3.04 13.11
CA GLU A 113 10.52 1.76 13.58
C GLU A 113 9.69 1.01 12.51
N ASN A 114 9.32 1.68 11.42
CA ASN A 114 8.43 1.15 10.40
C ASN A 114 9.02 1.31 8.99
N LEU A 115 9.07 0.21 8.23
CA LEU A 115 9.50 0.29 6.83
C LEU A 115 8.39 0.93 5.97
N HIS A 116 8.79 1.77 5.03
CA HIS A 116 7.89 2.48 4.10
C HIS A 116 6.77 1.58 3.55
N GLY A 117 7.13 0.47 2.92
CA GLY A 117 6.14 -0.40 2.29
C GLY A 117 5.23 -1.15 3.26
N ASP A 118 5.66 -1.42 4.51
CA ASP A 118 4.77 -1.96 5.54
C ASP A 118 3.67 -0.93 5.88
N VAL A 119 4.02 0.37 5.92
CA VAL A 119 3.06 1.46 6.19
C VAL A 119 2.15 1.71 4.98
N VAL A 120 2.69 1.69 3.76
CA VAL A 120 1.88 1.78 2.53
C VAL A 120 0.88 0.64 2.46
N ALA A 121 1.26 -0.59 2.83
CA ALA A 121 0.32 -1.72 2.90
C ALA A 121 -0.82 -1.50 3.90
N TYR A 122 -0.54 -0.89 5.07
CA TYR A 122 -1.58 -0.42 5.99
C TYR A 122 -2.46 0.66 5.34
N GLY A 123 -1.84 1.61 4.63
CA GLY A 123 -2.55 2.64 3.87
C GLY A 123 -3.49 2.07 2.81
N VAL A 124 -3.14 0.94 2.17
CA VAL A 124 -4.06 0.21 1.27
C VAL A 124 -5.33 -0.24 1.99
N LEU A 125 -5.22 -0.73 3.23
CA LEU A 125 -6.41 -1.11 4.02
C LEU A 125 -7.29 0.11 4.32
N VAL A 126 -6.67 1.25 4.68
CA VAL A 126 -7.38 2.51 4.90
C VAL A 126 -8.08 2.96 3.62
N GLN A 127 -7.39 2.96 2.48
CA GLN A 127 -7.96 3.33 1.18
C GLN A 127 -9.17 2.47 0.81
N LEU A 128 -9.08 1.15 0.97
CA LEU A 128 -10.19 0.24 0.69
C LEU A 128 -11.41 0.53 1.57
N LEU A 129 -11.20 0.85 2.84
CA LEU A 129 -12.31 1.18 3.76
C LEU A 129 -12.91 2.56 3.48
N VAL A 130 -12.09 3.56 3.12
CA VAL A 130 -12.57 4.87 2.65
C VAL A 130 -13.44 4.70 1.40
N ASP A 131 -13.05 3.79 0.51
CA ASP A 131 -13.77 3.47 -0.73
C ASP A 131 -15.00 2.55 -0.53
N GLY A 132 -15.28 2.12 0.70
CA GLY A 132 -16.40 1.24 1.02
C GLY A 132 -16.18 -0.24 0.68
N GLU A 133 -14.99 -0.63 0.28
CA GLU A 133 -14.59 -1.98 -0.15
C GLU A 133 -14.22 -2.88 1.05
N GLU A 134 -15.14 -3.00 2.02
CA GLU A 134 -14.87 -3.68 3.31
C GLU A 134 -14.45 -5.14 3.16
N GLU A 135 -15.12 -5.91 2.30
CA GLU A 135 -14.77 -7.33 2.09
C GLU A 135 -13.38 -7.46 1.47
N LYS A 136 -13.03 -6.57 0.55
CA LYS A 136 -11.69 -6.52 -0.04
C LYS A 136 -10.63 -6.15 1.00
N ALA A 137 -10.95 -5.22 1.90
CA ALA A 137 -10.06 -4.86 3.01
C ALA A 137 -9.82 -6.05 3.96
N LYS A 138 -10.84 -6.87 4.26
CA LYS A 138 -10.69 -8.11 5.06
C LYS A 138 -9.80 -9.13 4.38
N GLU A 139 -10.04 -9.40 3.09
CA GLU A 139 -9.21 -10.30 2.29
C GLU A 139 -7.75 -9.83 2.29
N MET A 140 -7.53 -8.55 2.03
CA MET A 140 -6.19 -7.96 1.99
C MET A 140 -5.52 -7.97 3.35
N LYS A 141 -6.23 -7.66 4.43
CA LYS A 141 -5.70 -7.74 5.80
C LYS A 141 -5.23 -9.16 6.14
N THR A 142 -6.03 -10.18 5.76
CA THR A 142 -5.64 -11.59 5.92
C THR A 142 -4.37 -11.91 5.15
N PHE A 143 -4.29 -11.50 3.89
CA PHE A 143 -3.13 -11.68 3.04
C PHE A 143 -1.87 -11.01 3.64
N LEU A 144 -1.97 -9.75 4.07
CA LEU A 144 -0.85 -9.01 4.68
C LEU A 144 -0.37 -9.67 5.98
N LYS A 145 -1.27 -10.18 6.81
CA LYS A 145 -0.93 -10.93 8.03
C LYS A 145 -0.15 -12.22 7.71
N ASN A 146 -0.54 -12.95 6.67
CA ASN A 146 0.20 -14.15 6.24
C ASN A 146 1.65 -13.80 5.84
N LEU A 147 1.86 -12.63 5.26
CA LEU A 147 3.19 -12.10 4.97
C LEU A 147 3.90 -11.50 6.19
N LYS A 148 3.26 -11.47 7.37
CA LYS A 148 3.77 -10.83 8.60
C LYS A 148 3.99 -9.32 8.45
N ILE A 149 3.22 -8.67 7.60
CA ILE A 149 3.12 -7.21 7.52
C ILE A 149 2.22 -6.74 8.66
N ARG A 150 2.63 -5.70 9.37
CA ARG A 150 1.83 -5.08 10.41
C ARG A 150 0.60 -4.42 9.80
N THR A 151 -0.57 -4.69 10.35
CA THR A 151 -1.86 -4.29 9.77
C THR A 151 -2.67 -3.38 10.68
N THR A 152 -2.11 -2.96 11.81
CA THR A 152 -2.75 -2.03 12.75
C THR A 152 -1.75 -0.97 13.22
N LEU A 153 -2.23 0.21 13.57
CA LEU A 153 -1.40 1.26 14.18
C LEU A 153 -0.78 0.79 15.50
N LYS A 154 -1.54 0.00 16.27
CA LYS A 154 -1.05 -0.59 17.52
C LYS A 154 0.18 -1.48 17.29
N GLU A 155 0.18 -2.33 16.25
CA GLU A 155 1.33 -3.16 15.88
C GLU A 155 2.53 -2.32 15.41
N MET A 156 2.26 -1.14 14.84
CA MET A 156 3.25 -0.16 14.38
C MET A 156 3.75 0.79 15.49
N GLY A 157 3.25 0.63 16.72
CA GLY A 157 3.65 1.46 17.86
C GLY A 157 2.94 2.82 17.95
N ALA A 158 1.88 3.02 17.17
CA ALA A 158 1.08 4.26 17.18
C ALA A 158 -0.30 4.07 17.81
N SER A 159 -0.94 5.18 18.16
CA SER A 159 -2.29 5.20 18.75
C SER A 159 -3.31 5.71 17.75
N VAL A 160 -4.46 5.05 17.65
CA VAL A 160 -5.60 5.48 16.82
C VAL A 160 -6.43 6.61 17.47
N LYS A 161 -5.99 7.16 18.62
CA LYS A 161 -6.70 8.28 19.26
C LYS A 161 -6.67 9.52 18.36
N ARG A 162 -7.83 10.16 18.18
CA ARG A 162 -7.99 11.31 17.29
C ARG A 162 -7.06 12.47 17.63
N GLU A 163 -6.83 12.70 18.93
CA GLU A 163 -5.93 13.75 19.40
C GLU A 163 -4.48 13.51 18.93
N THR A 164 -4.04 12.25 18.91
CA THR A 164 -2.71 11.85 18.43
C THR A 164 -2.60 11.98 16.92
N LEU A 165 -3.69 11.71 16.20
CA LEU A 165 -3.72 11.68 14.74
C LEU A 165 -4.12 13.02 14.09
N ARG A 166 -4.32 14.08 14.86
CA ARG A 166 -4.84 15.36 14.33
C ARG A 166 -4.01 15.91 13.16
N GLU A 167 -2.71 16.03 13.33
CA GLU A 167 -1.80 16.53 12.29
C GLU A 167 -1.63 15.50 11.16
N VAL A 168 -1.61 14.23 11.52
CA VAL A 168 -1.58 13.11 10.55
C VAL A 168 -2.78 13.17 9.60
N LEU A 169 -4.00 13.30 10.13
CA LEU A 169 -5.22 13.35 9.33
C LEU A 169 -5.25 14.58 8.41
N HIS A 170 -4.79 15.72 8.91
CA HIS A 170 -4.68 16.93 8.11
C HIS A 170 -3.72 16.73 6.94
N GLU A 171 -2.51 16.22 7.20
CA GLU A 171 -1.51 15.94 6.16
C GLU A 171 -2.05 14.95 5.11
N ILE A 172 -2.73 13.88 5.55
CA ILE A 172 -3.30 12.89 4.64
C ILE A 172 -4.24 13.55 3.62
N VAL A 173 -5.17 14.40 4.05
CA VAL A 173 -6.20 14.94 3.15
C VAL A 173 -5.76 16.17 2.37
N THR A 174 -4.67 16.84 2.79
CA THR A 174 -4.15 18.06 2.13
C THR A 174 -2.88 17.81 1.32
N GLY A 175 -2.30 16.62 1.42
CA GLY A 175 -1.09 16.25 0.69
C GLY A 175 -1.30 16.20 -0.83
N PRO A 176 -0.22 16.34 -1.61
CA PRO A 176 -0.29 16.43 -3.07
C PRO A 176 -0.90 15.19 -3.74
N ASP A 177 -0.74 14.01 -3.15
CA ASP A 177 -1.28 12.76 -3.69
C ASP A 177 -2.82 12.70 -3.63
N MET A 178 -3.46 13.64 -2.90
CA MET A 178 -4.91 13.76 -2.79
C MET A 178 -5.52 14.82 -3.73
N GLU A 179 -4.70 15.53 -4.53
CA GLU A 179 -5.20 16.52 -5.48
C GLU A 179 -6.01 15.90 -6.62
N HIS A 180 -5.70 14.65 -6.98
CA HIS A 180 -6.38 13.95 -8.07
C HIS A 180 -6.94 12.61 -7.60
N ILE A 181 -8.13 12.65 -7.01
CA ILE A 181 -8.87 11.50 -6.50
C ILE A 181 -10.32 11.55 -7.00
N PRO A 182 -11.03 10.41 -7.09
CA PRO A 182 -12.34 10.35 -7.73
C PRO A 182 -13.46 11.11 -6.99
N TYR A 183 -13.28 11.42 -5.73
CA TYR A 183 -14.23 12.18 -4.89
C TYR A 183 -13.51 12.78 -3.68
N GLU A 184 -14.14 13.80 -3.06
CA GLU A 184 -13.59 14.44 -1.86
C GLU A 184 -13.53 13.45 -0.69
N ILE A 185 -12.34 13.36 -0.08
CA ILE A 185 -12.07 12.54 1.13
C ILE A 185 -11.77 13.48 2.29
N THR A 186 -12.52 13.34 3.38
CA THR A 186 -12.39 14.18 4.57
C THR A 186 -11.55 13.50 5.65
N GLU A 187 -11.05 14.30 6.61
CA GLU A 187 -10.35 13.77 7.81
C GLU A 187 -11.21 12.76 8.58
N ASP A 188 -12.53 12.99 8.65
CA ASP A 188 -13.45 12.06 9.33
C ASP A 188 -13.52 10.71 8.62
N MET A 189 -13.60 10.70 7.28
CA MET A 189 -13.61 9.46 6.50
C MET A 189 -12.33 8.65 6.71
N VAL A 190 -11.18 9.31 6.69
CA VAL A 190 -9.88 8.66 6.94
C VAL A 190 -9.80 8.14 8.37
N TYR A 191 -10.20 8.95 9.35
CA TYR A 191 -10.19 8.56 10.75
C TYR A 191 -11.07 7.34 11.02
N ASP A 192 -12.31 7.35 10.53
CA ASP A 192 -13.25 6.24 10.68
C ASP A 192 -12.72 4.95 10.02
N ALA A 193 -12.08 5.09 8.85
CA ALA A 193 -11.40 3.98 8.20
C ALA A 193 -10.24 3.44 9.05
N MET A 194 -9.38 4.31 9.60
CA MET A 194 -8.28 3.90 10.49
C MET A 194 -8.79 3.15 11.74
N VAL A 195 -9.84 3.68 12.40
CA VAL A 195 -10.49 2.99 13.54
C VAL A 195 -11.01 1.62 13.10
N LYS A 196 -11.67 1.57 11.96
CA LYS A 196 -12.23 0.31 11.43
C LYS A 196 -11.14 -0.70 11.08
N VAL A 197 -9.97 -0.27 10.59
CA VAL A 197 -8.81 -1.17 10.36
C VAL A 197 -8.40 -1.84 11.66
N GLU A 198 -8.37 -1.13 12.81
CA GLU A 198 -8.01 -1.74 14.11
C GLU A 198 -8.97 -2.87 14.50
N GLU A 199 -10.26 -2.72 14.20
CA GLU A 199 -11.32 -3.65 14.58
C GLU A 199 -11.56 -4.76 13.56
N LEU A 200 -11.10 -4.57 12.31
CA LEU A 200 -11.33 -5.49 11.20
C LEU A 200 -10.72 -6.86 11.51
N VAL A 201 -11.56 -7.87 11.49
CA VAL A 201 -11.12 -9.27 11.62
C VAL A 201 -10.73 -9.77 10.23
N GLY A 202 -9.48 -10.16 10.09
CA GLY A 202 -8.89 -10.75 8.88
C GLY A 202 -8.06 -11.95 9.26
#